data_e1ad6156480b52b00cd329634265fb57
#
_entry.id   e1ad6156480b52b00cd329634265fb57
#
_cell.length_a   1.000
_cell.length_b   1.000
_cell.length_c   1.000
_cell.angle_alpha   90.00
_cell.angle_beta   90.00
_cell.angle_gamma   90.00
#
_symmetry.space_group_name_H-M   'P 1'
#
loop_
_entity.id
_entity.type
_entity.pdbx_description
1 polymer ?
#
loop_
_entity_poly.entity_id
_entity_poly.type
_entity_poly.pdbx_seq_one_letter_code
_entity_poly.pdbx_strand_id
1 'polypeptide(L)'
;MLARGLARHLAPGERAVTIAVDELSGAQNRILPGDLVDVFVVMDRGIEVPGTQTRLLQSRIKVLAYGQRSVDGPPQGEEKPSVAQRGQPPAAPRNAMLAVPVERVNELLLAAKAGRLQLVLRSPEDIDVPDLALFPERAPVLALRAGLTAEQQRDGKDGVNQAYAGEILPQLAGPTAAPVPGQDGRWRWRAWARPRRWRRSRRHQLGP
;
A
#
# COMPACT_ATOMS: atom_id res chain seq x y z
N MET A 1 5.38 17.19 29.37
CA MET A 1 6.22 15.97 29.40
C MET A 1 6.67 15.65 27.97
N LEU A 2 7.96 15.72 27.65
CA LEU A 2 8.43 15.42 26.31
C LEU A 2 8.33 13.91 26.08
N ALA A 3 7.69 13.52 24.97
CA ALA A 3 7.63 12.11 24.55
C ALA A 3 9.03 11.55 24.33
N ARG A 4 9.29 10.34 24.82
CA ARG A 4 10.55 9.61 24.62
C ARG A 4 10.31 8.46 23.64
N GLY A 5 11.34 8.09 22.92
CA GLY A 5 11.29 6.98 21.95
C GLY A 5 10.49 7.31 20.71
N LEU A 6 9.98 6.28 20.03
CA LEU A 6 9.30 6.38 18.73
C LEU A 6 8.11 7.33 18.69
N ALA A 7 7.40 7.51 19.83
CA ALA A 7 6.24 8.40 19.89
C ALA A 7 6.53 9.87 19.52
N ARG A 8 7.78 10.32 19.66
CA ARG A 8 8.19 11.69 19.27
C ARG A 8 8.22 11.91 17.77
N HIS A 9 8.27 10.82 16.99
CA HIS A 9 8.31 10.85 15.53
C HIS A 9 6.93 10.74 14.89
N LEU A 10 5.87 10.61 15.71
CA LEU A 10 4.49 10.61 15.26
C LEU A 10 3.92 12.02 15.27
N ALA A 11 3.25 12.41 14.20
CA ALA A 11 2.44 13.61 14.16
C ALA A 11 1.12 13.41 14.93
N PRO A 12 0.46 14.50 15.39
CA PRO A 12 -0.91 14.40 15.90
C PRO A 12 -1.82 13.66 14.90
N GLY A 13 -2.60 12.71 15.40
CA GLY A 13 -3.47 11.87 14.55
C GLY A 13 -2.82 10.60 14.00
N GLU A 14 -1.49 10.47 14.07
CA GLU A 14 -0.80 9.25 13.62
C GLU A 14 -0.67 8.18 14.70
N ARG A 15 -0.51 6.94 14.25
CA ARG A 15 -0.22 5.76 15.08
C ARG A 15 0.94 4.97 14.48
N ALA A 16 1.79 4.44 15.34
CA ALA A 16 2.81 3.48 14.94
C ALA A 16 2.17 2.09 14.76
N VAL A 17 2.17 1.58 13.56
CA VAL A 17 1.60 0.27 13.23
C VAL A 17 2.70 -0.63 12.70
N THR A 18 2.82 -1.82 13.28
CA THR A 18 3.78 -2.83 12.83
C THR A 18 3.11 -3.79 11.86
N ILE A 19 3.72 -3.98 10.71
CA ILE A 19 3.31 -4.94 9.70
C ILE A 19 4.41 -5.95 9.43
N ALA A 20 4.03 -7.17 9.03
CA ALA A 20 4.98 -8.15 8.52
C ALA A 20 5.45 -7.77 7.12
N VAL A 21 6.74 -7.95 6.86
CA VAL A 21 7.36 -7.75 5.54
C VAL A 21 8.22 -8.96 5.20
N ASP A 22 8.37 -9.25 3.92
CA ASP A 22 9.32 -10.22 3.40
C ASP A 22 10.37 -9.51 2.52
N GLU A 23 11.33 -10.25 2.00
CA GLU A 23 12.41 -9.68 1.17
C GLU A 23 11.87 -9.01 -0.10
N LEU A 24 10.81 -9.54 -0.68
CA LEU A 24 10.20 -9.00 -1.90
C LEU A 24 9.36 -7.77 -1.59
N SER A 25 8.61 -7.81 -0.48
CA SER A 25 7.74 -6.70 -0.06
C SER A 25 8.50 -5.51 0.51
N GLY A 26 9.78 -5.67 0.82
CA GLY A 26 10.61 -4.64 1.44
C GLY A 26 11.69 -4.03 0.53
N ALA A 27 11.48 -3.96 -0.78
CA ALA A 27 12.43 -3.40 -1.75
C ALA A 27 13.87 -3.94 -1.57
N GLN A 28 14.02 -5.25 -1.35
CA GLN A 28 15.30 -5.92 -1.12
C GLN A 28 16.12 -5.29 0.04
N ASN A 29 15.46 -4.97 1.15
CA ASN A 29 16.08 -4.36 2.34
C ASN A 29 16.70 -2.97 2.12
N ARG A 30 16.29 -2.27 1.06
CA ARG A 30 16.78 -0.91 0.75
C ARG A 30 16.02 0.17 1.50
N ILE A 31 14.87 -0.15 2.10
CA ILE A 31 14.07 0.79 2.90
C ILE A 31 14.82 1.11 4.18
N LEU A 32 14.88 2.39 4.51
CA LEU A 32 15.49 2.91 5.72
C LEU A 32 14.45 3.60 6.61
N PRO A 33 14.65 3.62 7.93
CA PRO A 33 13.87 4.48 8.81
C PRO A 33 13.96 5.94 8.37
N GLY A 34 12.80 6.60 8.25
CA GLY A 34 12.66 7.95 7.74
C GLY A 34 12.22 8.04 6.27
N ASP A 35 12.35 6.97 5.50
CA ASP A 35 11.88 6.93 4.12
C ASP A 35 10.35 7.05 4.03
N LEU A 36 9.88 7.54 2.89
CA LEU A 36 8.49 7.53 2.49
C LEU A 36 8.23 6.34 1.55
N VAL A 37 7.18 5.60 1.86
CA VAL A 37 6.75 4.45 1.08
C VAL A 37 5.28 4.56 0.69
N ASP A 38 4.95 3.93 -0.42
CA ASP A 38 3.58 3.59 -0.78
C ASP A 38 3.30 2.15 -0.36
N VAL A 39 2.15 1.93 0.25
CA VAL A 39 1.71 0.61 0.69
C VAL A 39 0.72 0.06 -0.31
N PHE A 40 1.10 -1.00 -1.01
CA PHE A 40 0.21 -1.76 -1.88
C PHE A 40 -0.29 -3.01 -1.16
N VAL A 41 -1.48 -3.44 -1.50
CA VAL A 41 -2.03 -4.73 -1.06
C VAL A 41 -2.24 -5.63 -2.27
N VAL A 42 -1.88 -6.90 -2.10
CA VAL A 42 -2.18 -7.99 -3.03
C VAL A 42 -3.11 -8.94 -2.30
N MET A 43 -4.36 -9.05 -2.75
CA MET A 43 -5.37 -9.95 -2.19
C MET A 43 -5.70 -11.04 -3.20
N ASP A 44 -5.63 -12.27 -2.77
CA ASP A 44 -6.05 -13.41 -3.58
C ASP A 44 -7.57 -13.62 -3.46
N ARG A 45 -8.15 -14.21 -4.50
CA ARG A 45 -9.56 -14.55 -4.50
C ARG A 45 -9.91 -15.43 -3.29
N GLY A 46 -10.95 -15.07 -2.57
CA GLY A 46 -11.46 -15.78 -1.39
C GLY A 46 -12.96 -15.59 -1.21
N ILE A 47 -13.48 -15.96 -0.05
CA ILE A 47 -14.91 -15.82 0.26
C ILE A 47 -15.33 -14.35 0.26
N GLU A 48 -14.53 -13.49 0.86
CA GLU A 48 -14.79 -12.05 1.01
C GLU A 48 -14.07 -11.19 -0.04
N VAL A 49 -13.18 -11.79 -0.84
CA VAL A 49 -12.44 -11.13 -1.91
C VAL A 49 -12.88 -11.72 -3.25
N PRO A 50 -13.65 -11.00 -4.05
CA PRO A 50 -14.31 -11.55 -5.23
C PRO A 50 -13.36 -11.94 -6.37
N GLY A 51 -12.14 -11.45 -6.37
CA GLY A 51 -11.12 -11.76 -7.37
C GLY A 51 -9.73 -11.36 -6.89
N THR A 52 -8.69 -12.03 -7.43
CA THR A 52 -7.30 -11.62 -7.17
C THR A 52 -7.09 -10.20 -7.67
N GLN A 53 -6.61 -9.33 -6.80
CA GLN A 53 -6.45 -7.92 -7.07
C GLN A 53 -5.24 -7.32 -6.37
N THR A 54 -4.75 -6.24 -6.92
CA THR A 54 -3.72 -5.41 -6.28
C THR A 54 -4.07 -3.95 -6.45
N ARG A 55 -3.79 -3.15 -5.42
CA ARG A 55 -4.01 -1.71 -5.47
C ARG A 55 -3.17 -0.96 -4.46
N LEU A 56 -2.98 0.32 -4.71
CA LEU A 56 -2.44 1.25 -3.73
C LEU A 56 -3.42 1.37 -2.56
N LEU A 57 -2.96 1.06 -1.36
CA LEU A 57 -3.74 1.14 -0.13
C LEU A 57 -3.54 2.49 0.54
N GLN A 58 -2.30 2.86 0.76
CA GLN A 58 -1.91 4.12 1.38
C GLN A 58 -0.66 4.67 0.71
N SER A 59 -0.57 5.98 0.59
CA SER A 59 0.56 6.67 -0.03
C SER A 59 1.28 7.57 0.96
N ARG A 60 2.58 7.78 0.72
CA ARG A 60 3.45 8.67 1.50
C ARG A 60 3.52 8.33 2.99
N ILE A 61 3.54 7.06 3.33
CA ILE A 61 3.63 6.59 4.70
C ILE A 61 5.10 6.60 5.14
N LYS A 62 5.38 7.24 6.28
CA LYS A 62 6.72 7.31 6.85
C LYS A 62 7.08 6.01 7.56
N VAL A 63 8.25 5.48 7.26
CA VAL A 63 8.81 4.32 7.92
C VAL A 63 9.50 4.76 9.22
N LEU A 64 9.03 4.25 10.36
CA LEU A 64 9.61 4.50 11.68
C LEU A 64 10.71 3.50 12.02
N ALA A 65 10.51 2.23 11.63
CA ALA A 65 11.49 1.18 11.81
C ALA A 65 11.37 0.15 10.70
N TYR A 66 12.51 -0.46 10.34
CA TYR A 66 12.58 -1.54 9.37
C TYR A 66 13.58 -2.61 9.84
N GLY A 67 13.05 -3.79 10.20
CA GLY A 67 13.82 -4.81 10.90
C GLY A 67 14.33 -4.29 12.23
N GLN A 68 15.65 -4.34 12.41
CA GLN A 68 16.33 -3.86 13.62
C GLN A 68 16.69 -2.36 13.57
N ARG A 69 16.47 -1.68 12.44
CA ARG A 69 16.76 -0.25 12.30
C ARG A 69 15.55 0.58 12.66
N SER A 70 15.75 1.65 13.43
CA SER A 70 14.70 2.57 13.84
C SER A 70 15.18 4.02 13.72
N VAL A 71 14.23 4.97 13.57
CA VAL A 71 14.50 6.41 13.61
C VAL A 71 15.06 6.87 14.95
N ASP A 72 14.89 6.09 16.02
CA ASP A 72 15.45 6.35 17.35
C ASP A 72 16.88 5.78 17.53
N GLY A 73 17.43 5.12 16.51
CA GLY A 73 18.65 4.34 16.61
C GLY A 73 18.40 2.89 17.04
N PRO A 74 19.46 2.12 17.33
CA PRO A 74 19.34 0.73 17.76
C PRO A 74 18.60 0.64 19.10
N PRO A 75 17.86 -0.46 19.35
CA PRO A 75 17.18 -0.68 20.62
C PRO A 75 18.16 -0.54 21.79
N GLN A 76 17.78 0.23 22.83
CA GLN A 76 18.59 0.35 24.04
C GLN A 76 18.55 -0.98 24.76
N GLY A 77 19.69 -1.66 24.85
CA GLY A 77 19.86 -2.91 25.60
C GLY A 77 20.28 -4.13 24.77
N GLU A 78 20.36 -4.03 23.46
CA GLU A 78 20.99 -5.08 22.67
C GLU A 78 22.52 -4.95 22.79
N GLU A 79 23.14 -5.95 23.38
CA GLU A 79 24.59 -6.13 23.41
C GLU A 79 25.12 -6.05 21.96
N LYS A 80 26.25 -5.36 21.78
CA LYS A 80 27.00 -5.36 20.53
C LYS A 80 27.12 -6.81 20.04
N PRO A 81 26.84 -7.09 18.75
CA PRO A 81 26.89 -8.46 18.25
C PRO A 81 28.18 -9.16 18.69
N SER A 82 28.02 -10.30 19.34
CA SER A 82 29.16 -11.11 19.81
C SER A 82 30.06 -11.45 18.63
N VAL A 83 31.35 -11.67 18.91
CA VAL A 83 32.36 -12.00 17.89
C VAL A 83 31.92 -13.15 16.99
N ALA A 84 31.08 -14.08 17.51
CA ALA A 84 30.53 -15.21 16.78
C ALA A 84 29.47 -14.81 15.70
N GLN A 85 28.84 -13.64 15.79
CA GLN A 85 27.84 -13.16 14.82
C GLN A 85 28.42 -12.30 13.68
N ARG A 86 29.70 -11.98 13.73
CA ARG A 86 30.36 -11.12 12.72
C ARG A 86 30.53 -11.75 11.33
N GLY A 87 30.18 -13.02 11.15
CA GLY A 87 30.27 -13.73 9.88
C GLY A 87 28.94 -14.12 9.24
N GLN A 88 27.80 -13.88 9.91
CA GLN A 88 26.48 -14.20 9.34
C GLN A 88 25.91 -12.98 8.62
N PRO A 89 25.34 -13.17 7.42
CA PRO A 89 24.58 -12.08 6.77
C PRO A 89 23.47 -11.62 7.71
N PRO A 90 23.18 -10.30 7.80
CA PRO A 90 22.08 -9.80 8.59
C PRO A 90 20.80 -10.53 8.20
N ALA A 91 20.05 -11.03 9.17
CA ALA A 91 18.74 -11.63 8.90
C ALA A 91 17.85 -10.64 8.15
N ALA A 92 17.15 -11.12 7.13
CA ALA A 92 16.18 -10.30 6.41
C ALA A 92 15.16 -9.71 7.39
N PRO A 93 14.83 -8.42 7.27
CA PRO A 93 13.82 -7.79 8.13
C PRO A 93 12.49 -8.49 7.93
N ARG A 94 11.83 -8.80 9.03
CA ARG A 94 10.51 -9.44 9.05
C ARG A 94 9.38 -8.47 9.38
N ASN A 95 9.72 -7.28 9.86
CA ASN A 95 8.76 -6.29 10.33
C ASN A 95 9.14 -4.90 9.83
N ALA A 96 8.12 -4.11 9.53
CA ALA A 96 8.23 -2.67 9.34
C ALA A 96 7.26 -1.97 10.27
N MET A 97 7.67 -0.85 10.87
CA MET A 97 6.80 0.00 11.65
C MET A 97 6.56 1.30 10.89
N LEU A 98 5.29 1.62 10.70
CA LEU A 98 4.82 2.72 9.87
C LEU A 98 4.09 3.76 10.72
N ALA A 99 4.24 5.04 10.38
CA ALA A 99 3.42 6.13 10.92
C ALA A 99 2.16 6.26 10.07
N VAL A 100 1.03 5.83 10.61
CA VAL A 100 -0.24 5.71 9.88
C VAL A 100 -1.28 6.64 10.49
N PRO A 101 -2.01 7.46 9.70
CA PRO A 101 -3.15 8.21 10.17
C PRO A 101 -4.17 7.28 10.84
N VAL A 102 -4.72 7.68 11.98
CA VAL A 102 -5.55 6.80 12.82
C VAL A 102 -6.77 6.26 12.07
N GLU A 103 -7.38 7.04 11.21
CA GLU A 103 -8.52 6.68 10.37
C GLU A 103 -8.18 5.61 9.31
N ARG A 104 -6.88 5.43 9.01
CA ARG A 104 -6.40 4.46 8.03
C ARG A 104 -5.83 3.18 8.65
N VAL A 105 -5.80 3.11 9.97
CA VAL A 105 -5.25 1.93 10.68
C VAL A 105 -6.08 0.68 10.40
N ASN A 106 -7.43 0.78 10.44
CA ASN A 106 -8.32 -0.36 10.18
C ASN A 106 -8.11 -0.94 8.80
N GLU A 107 -8.03 -0.08 7.78
CA GLU A 107 -7.74 -0.46 6.40
C GLU A 107 -6.44 -1.27 6.30
N LEU A 108 -5.38 -0.80 6.94
CA LEU A 108 -4.08 -1.45 6.94
C LEU A 108 -4.11 -2.82 7.63
N LEU A 109 -4.78 -2.92 8.78
CA LEU A 109 -4.89 -4.16 9.54
C LEU A 109 -5.73 -5.21 8.82
N LEU A 110 -6.85 -4.81 8.20
CA LEU A 110 -7.66 -5.70 7.37
C LEU A 110 -6.89 -6.20 6.14
N ALA A 111 -6.20 -5.30 5.46
CA ALA A 111 -5.39 -5.65 4.30
C ALA A 111 -4.24 -6.62 4.67
N ALA A 112 -3.56 -6.38 5.80
CA ALA A 112 -2.51 -7.26 6.30
C ALA A 112 -3.02 -8.67 6.65
N LYS A 113 -4.28 -8.78 7.10
CA LYS A 113 -4.92 -10.05 7.40
C LYS A 113 -5.42 -10.77 6.14
N ALA A 114 -5.91 -10.02 5.16
CA ALA A 114 -6.58 -10.57 3.98
C ALA A 114 -5.64 -10.88 2.82
N GLY A 115 -4.42 -10.32 2.83
CA GLY A 115 -3.49 -10.43 1.74
C GLY A 115 -2.05 -10.15 2.15
N ARG A 116 -1.24 -9.82 1.17
CA ARG A 116 0.17 -9.44 1.36
C ARG A 116 0.33 -7.95 1.13
N LEU A 117 1.03 -7.30 2.04
CA LEU A 117 1.41 -5.90 1.90
C LEU A 117 2.76 -5.80 1.21
N GLN A 118 2.86 -4.86 0.28
CA GLN A 118 4.09 -4.54 -0.42
C GLN A 118 4.44 -3.08 -0.18
N LEU A 119 5.64 -2.83 0.34
CA LEU A 119 6.17 -1.49 0.51
C LEU A 119 6.94 -1.10 -0.75
N VAL A 120 6.56 0.00 -1.35
CA VAL A 120 7.21 0.54 -2.54
C VAL A 120 7.88 1.85 -2.16
N LEU A 121 9.21 1.90 -2.31
CA LEU A 121 9.99 3.09 -1.99
C LEU A 121 9.59 4.23 -2.92
N ARG A 122 9.41 5.40 -2.33
CA ARG A 122 8.96 6.60 -3.03
C ARG A 122 10.06 7.65 -3.04
N SER A 123 10.12 8.46 -4.09
CA SER A 123 10.95 9.67 -4.07
C SER A 123 10.46 10.63 -2.99
N PRO A 124 11.35 11.21 -2.18
CA PRO A 124 10.97 12.21 -1.19
C PRO A 124 10.38 13.48 -1.81
N GLU A 125 10.70 13.77 -3.05
CA GLU A 125 10.21 14.94 -3.80
C GLU A 125 8.81 14.70 -4.40
N ASP A 126 8.38 13.45 -4.51
CA ASP A 126 7.07 13.11 -5.05
C ASP A 126 5.98 13.39 -4.01
N ILE A 127 5.11 14.35 -4.32
CA ILE A 127 4.01 14.79 -3.45
C ILE A 127 2.64 14.25 -3.88
N ASP A 128 2.56 13.52 -4.99
CA ASP A 128 1.29 13.04 -5.52
C ASP A 128 0.63 12.04 -4.58
N VAL A 129 -0.64 12.21 -4.35
CA VAL A 129 -1.49 11.31 -3.56
C VAL A 129 -2.81 11.10 -4.28
N PRO A 130 -3.46 9.93 -4.11
CA PRO A 130 -4.77 9.70 -4.71
C PRO A 130 -5.80 10.72 -4.23
N ASP A 131 -6.62 11.24 -5.16
CA ASP A 131 -7.81 11.99 -4.81
C ASP A 131 -8.92 11.00 -4.43
N LEU A 132 -9.16 10.87 -3.14
CA LEU A 132 -10.15 9.93 -2.60
C LEU A 132 -11.58 10.31 -2.95
N ALA A 133 -11.85 11.58 -3.26
CA ALA A 133 -13.19 12.05 -3.65
C ALA A 133 -13.64 11.47 -5.00
N LEU A 134 -12.72 10.97 -5.81
CA LEU A 134 -13.03 10.30 -7.09
C LEU A 134 -13.57 8.87 -6.91
N PHE A 135 -13.50 8.33 -5.70
CA PHE A 135 -13.88 6.94 -5.42
C PHE A 135 -15.02 6.87 -4.42
N PRO A 136 -15.86 5.80 -4.46
CA PRO A 136 -16.94 5.62 -3.50
C PRO A 136 -16.41 5.56 -2.06
N GLU A 137 -17.05 6.29 -1.15
CA GLU A 137 -16.80 6.14 0.29
C GLU A 137 -17.20 4.72 0.75
N ARG A 138 -16.40 4.15 1.62
CA ARG A 138 -16.72 2.87 2.28
C ARG A 138 -17.62 3.14 3.47
N ALA A 139 -18.69 2.34 3.58
CA ALA A 139 -19.59 2.47 4.72
C ALA A 139 -18.91 1.96 6.01
N PRO A 140 -19.04 2.64 7.14
CA PRO A 140 -18.52 2.17 8.41
C PRO A 140 -19.31 0.95 8.92
N VAL A 141 -18.70 0.14 9.79
CA VAL A 141 -19.39 -0.98 10.47
C VAL A 141 -20.43 -0.44 11.44
N LEU A 142 -20.05 0.58 12.20
CA LEU A 142 -20.97 1.25 13.13
C LEU A 142 -21.52 2.51 12.47
N ALA A 143 -22.80 2.51 12.16
CA ALA A 143 -23.48 3.67 11.64
C ALA A 143 -23.60 4.77 12.71
N LEU A 144 -23.52 6.01 12.29
CA LEU A 144 -23.81 7.17 13.15
C LEU A 144 -25.28 7.13 13.58
N ARG A 145 -25.55 7.63 14.79
CA ARG A 145 -26.92 7.74 15.31
C ARG A 145 -27.76 8.69 14.44
N ALA A 146 -29.07 8.43 14.37
CA ALA A 146 -29.98 9.36 13.77
C ALA A 146 -30.10 10.68 14.57
N GLY A 147 -30.46 11.78 13.90
CA GLY A 147 -30.69 13.07 14.53
C GLY A 147 -29.45 13.89 14.84
N LEU A 148 -28.27 13.53 14.32
CA LEU A 148 -27.06 14.32 14.44
C LEU A 148 -27.10 15.55 13.54
N THR A 149 -26.47 16.64 13.98
CA THR A 149 -26.25 17.83 13.14
C THR A 149 -25.29 17.52 11.99
N ALA A 150 -25.29 18.35 10.95
CA ALA A 150 -24.35 18.18 9.82
C ALA A 150 -22.88 18.24 10.25
N GLU A 151 -22.56 19.06 11.24
CA GLU A 151 -21.23 19.14 11.85
C GLU A 151 -20.85 17.83 12.55
N GLN A 152 -21.72 17.33 13.44
CA GLN A 152 -21.52 16.04 14.12
C GLN A 152 -21.39 14.85 13.16
N GLN A 153 -22.11 14.90 12.04
CA GLN A 153 -22.00 13.89 11.00
C GLN A 153 -20.64 13.92 10.27
N ARG A 154 -20.07 15.11 10.06
CA ARG A 154 -18.73 15.27 9.51
C ARG A 154 -17.68 14.78 10.51
N ASP A 155 -17.74 15.24 11.75
CA ASP A 155 -16.83 14.83 12.81
C ASP A 155 -16.84 13.32 13.05
N GLY A 156 -18.00 12.70 12.90
CA GLY A 156 -18.17 11.24 13.00
C GLY A 156 -17.47 10.46 11.89
N LYS A 157 -17.10 11.10 10.78
CA LYS A 157 -16.43 10.50 9.65
C LYS A 157 -14.92 10.75 9.62
N ASP A 158 -14.38 11.45 10.60
CA ASP A 158 -12.98 11.85 10.61
C ASP A 158 -12.18 11.20 11.74
N GLY A 159 -10.89 11.02 11.51
CA GLY A 159 -9.88 10.71 12.52
C GLY A 159 -10.24 9.53 13.40
N VAL A 160 -10.22 9.74 14.71
CA VAL A 160 -10.48 8.70 15.72
C VAL A 160 -11.91 8.16 15.63
N ASN A 161 -12.88 9.00 15.28
CA ASN A 161 -14.28 8.58 15.15
C ASN A 161 -14.46 7.61 13.97
N GLN A 162 -13.83 7.89 12.86
CA GLN A 162 -13.81 6.97 11.70
C GLN A 162 -13.13 5.64 12.07
N ALA A 163 -11.99 5.70 12.76
CA ALA A 163 -11.31 4.49 13.22
C ALA A 163 -12.19 3.66 14.18
N TYR A 164 -12.94 4.33 15.08
CA TYR A 164 -13.88 3.66 15.98
C TYR A 164 -15.07 3.02 15.24
N ALA A 165 -15.57 3.68 14.19
CA ALA A 165 -16.68 3.18 13.38
C ALA A 165 -16.35 1.89 12.63
N GLY A 166 -15.08 1.61 12.37
CA GLY A 166 -14.58 0.36 11.84
C GLY A 166 -14.79 0.16 10.33
N GLU A 167 -14.15 -0.83 9.79
CA GLU A 167 -14.25 -1.27 8.38
C GLU A 167 -14.40 -2.78 8.28
N ILE A 168 -14.96 -3.27 7.17
CA ILE A 168 -15.09 -4.70 6.87
C ILE A 168 -14.36 -5.05 5.56
N LEU A 169 -13.85 -6.27 5.50
CA LEU A 169 -13.05 -6.74 4.38
C LEU A 169 -13.78 -6.70 3.02
N PRO A 170 -15.07 -7.09 2.89
CA PRO A 170 -15.76 -6.99 1.60
C PRO A 170 -15.82 -5.58 1.02
N GLN A 171 -15.89 -4.56 1.86
CA GLN A 171 -15.85 -3.16 1.40
C GLN A 171 -14.43 -2.73 1.04
N LEU A 172 -13.45 -3.20 1.79
CA LEU A 172 -12.05 -2.99 1.45
C LEU A 172 -11.71 -3.68 0.12
N ALA A 173 -12.14 -4.91 -0.09
CA ALA A 173 -11.91 -5.64 -1.34
C ALA A 173 -12.63 -5.01 -2.55
N GLY A 174 -13.70 -4.25 -2.29
CA GLY A 174 -14.52 -3.63 -3.34
C GLY A 174 -15.46 -4.62 -4.05
N PRO A 175 -16.38 -4.11 -4.86
CA PRO A 175 -17.30 -4.96 -5.62
C PRO A 175 -16.53 -5.80 -6.64
N THR A 176 -17.08 -6.97 -6.95
CA THR A 176 -16.61 -7.75 -8.10
C THR A 176 -16.64 -6.87 -9.34
N ALA A 177 -15.51 -6.72 -10.01
CA ALA A 177 -15.50 -6.06 -11.30
C ALA A 177 -16.55 -6.73 -12.19
N ALA A 178 -17.44 -5.96 -12.76
CA ALA A 178 -18.39 -6.51 -13.74
C ALA A 178 -17.57 -7.28 -14.80
N PRO A 179 -18.01 -8.47 -15.24
CA PRO A 179 -17.32 -9.21 -16.28
C PRO A 179 -17.09 -8.27 -17.47
N VAL A 180 -15.86 -8.13 -17.89
CA VAL A 180 -15.55 -7.33 -19.09
C VAL A 180 -16.32 -7.99 -20.24
N PRO A 181 -17.25 -7.28 -20.92
CA PRO A 181 -18.00 -7.87 -22.02
C PRO A 181 -17.00 -8.37 -23.08
N GLY A 182 -16.99 -9.70 -23.33
CA GLY A 182 -16.10 -10.32 -24.32
C GLY A 182 -15.05 -11.30 -23.79
N GLN A 183 -14.98 -11.57 -22.48
CA GLN A 183 -14.13 -12.65 -21.95
C GLN A 183 -14.86 -14.01 -21.82
N ASP A 184 -15.60 -14.37 -22.80
CA ASP A 184 -16.20 -15.71 -23.00
C ASP A 184 -15.21 -16.70 -23.60
N GLY A 185 -13.96 -16.70 -23.14
CA GLY A 185 -12.95 -17.74 -23.43
C GLY A 185 -12.51 -17.87 -24.90
N ARG A 186 -13.01 -17.05 -25.79
CA ARG A 186 -12.59 -17.02 -27.20
C ARG A 186 -11.63 -15.87 -27.45
N TRP A 187 -10.36 -16.09 -27.24
CA TRP A 187 -9.31 -15.23 -27.75
C TRP A 187 -9.35 -15.20 -29.27
N ARG A 188 -10.07 -14.23 -29.85
CA ARG A 188 -9.99 -13.97 -31.29
C ARG A 188 -8.65 -13.29 -31.61
N TRP A 189 -7.61 -14.10 -31.82
CA TRP A 189 -6.30 -13.68 -32.33
C TRP A 189 -6.35 -13.11 -33.76
N ARG A 190 -7.45 -12.48 -34.20
CA ARG A 190 -7.62 -12.02 -35.58
C ARG A 190 -7.33 -10.54 -35.83
N ALA A 191 -6.88 -9.77 -34.86
CA ALA A 191 -6.76 -8.32 -35.08
C ALA A 191 -5.34 -7.79 -35.34
N TRP A 192 -4.29 -8.62 -35.26
CA TRP A 192 -2.91 -8.13 -35.41
C TRP A 192 -2.18 -8.62 -36.65
N ALA A 193 -2.79 -9.41 -37.52
CA ALA A 193 -2.21 -9.88 -38.77
C ALA A 193 -2.64 -9.01 -39.97
N ARG A 194 -2.32 -7.74 -39.97
CA ARG A 194 -2.22 -6.97 -41.20
C ARG A 194 -0.74 -6.88 -41.54
N PRO A 195 -0.24 -7.62 -42.59
CA PRO A 195 1.11 -7.44 -43.08
C PRO A 195 1.21 -6.04 -43.69
N ARG A 196 2.12 -5.22 -43.17
CA ARG A 196 2.52 -3.97 -43.80
C ARG A 196 3.07 -4.32 -45.20
N ARG A 197 2.34 -3.99 -46.26
CA ARG A 197 2.84 -4.01 -47.61
C ARG A 197 4.03 -3.05 -47.71
N TRP A 198 5.22 -3.59 -47.79
CA TRP A 198 6.40 -2.84 -48.18
C TRP A 198 6.20 -2.38 -49.61
N ARG A 199 6.03 -1.08 -49.85
CA ARG A 199 6.14 -0.46 -51.16
C ARG A 199 7.62 -0.55 -51.58
N ARG A 200 7.92 -1.42 -52.54
CA ARG A 200 9.19 -1.37 -53.28
C ARG A 200 9.20 -0.06 -54.07
N SER A 201 10.08 0.87 -53.73
CA SER A 201 10.45 2.00 -54.59
C SER A 201 11.16 1.50 -55.80
N ARG A 202 10.55 1.69 -56.98
CA ARG A 202 11.22 1.51 -58.27
C ARG A 202 12.28 2.60 -58.41
N ARG A 203 13.55 2.21 -58.48
CA ARG A 203 14.61 3.07 -58.96
C ARG A 203 14.41 3.23 -60.48
N HIS A 204 14.28 4.46 -60.92
CA HIS A 204 14.44 4.83 -62.32
C HIS A 204 15.91 4.59 -62.72
N GLN A 205 16.13 3.70 -63.65
CA GLN A 205 17.35 3.65 -64.45
C GLN A 205 17.19 4.69 -65.57
N LEU A 206 18.02 5.69 -65.54
CA LEU A 206 18.35 6.52 -66.70
C LEU A 206 19.63 5.95 -67.30
N GLY A 207 19.60 5.65 -68.55
CA GLY A 207 20.75 5.41 -69.42
C GLY A 207 20.34 5.59 -70.87
N PRO A 208 21.31 5.64 -71.76
CA PRO A 208 22.08 6.82 -72.16
C PRO A 208 21.38 7.67 -73.19
#